data_02cdc3e20708be75d0d4e9a3e2d41dbb
#
_entry.id   02cdc3e20708be75d0d4e9a3e2d41dbb
#
_cell.length_a   1.000
_cell.length_b   1.000
_cell.length_c   1.000
_cell.angle_alpha   90.00
_cell.angle_beta   90.00
_cell.angle_gamma   90.00
#
_symmetry.space_group_name_H-M   'P 1'
#
loop_
_entity.id
_entity.type
_entity.pdbx_description
1 polymer ?
#
loop_
_entity_poly.entity_id
_entity_poly.type
_entity_poly.pdbx_seq_one_letter_code
_entity_poly.pdbx_strand_id
1 'polypeptide(L)'
;MTTESTPDIKPRSRVVTDGIHAAPARGMFRAVGMGDDDFAKPQIGIASSWNEITPCNLSLNRLAQGAKEGVHAGGGFPMQFGTISVSDGISMGHEGMHFSLVSREVIADSVETVMMAERLDGSVLLAGCDKSLPGMLMAAARLDLSSVFLYAGSIMPGFAKLEDGTEKEVTLIDAFEAVGACAAGKMSLKDLDTIERAICPGEGACGGMYTANTMACIGEALGMSLPGSAAPPSADRRRDEFARKSGEAVVNLLRKGITARDIMTKKAFENAIAVTMAFGGSTNAVLHLLAIAREAEVDLTLEDFNRIGDKIPHLGDLKPFGRYVMYDVDKIGGVPVIMRALLDAGLLHGDCLTVTGKTVAEKLEAINPPDPDG
;
A
#
# COMPACT_ATOMS: atom_id res chain seq x y z
N MET A 1 -17.96 29.32 24.03
CA MET A 1 -16.76 28.49 24.00
C MET A 1 -17.27 27.05 24.06
N THR A 2 -17.38 26.39 22.93
CA THR A 2 -17.65 24.96 22.85
C THR A 2 -16.37 24.26 23.31
N THR A 3 -16.42 23.56 24.45
CA THR A 3 -15.35 22.69 24.88
C THR A 3 -15.21 21.60 23.82
N GLU A 4 -14.20 21.66 22.96
CA GLU A 4 -13.82 20.54 22.11
C GLU A 4 -13.51 19.38 23.03
N SER A 5 -14.35 18.36 23.02
CA SER A 5 -14.12 17.13 23.78
C SER A 5 -12.87 16.45 23.20
N THR A 6 -11.89 16.15 24.01
CA THR A 6 -10.72 15.35 23.61
C THR A 6 -11.22 14.05 22.97
N PRO A 7 -10.76 13.69 21.74
CA PRO A 7 -11.20 12.47 21.08
C PRO A 7 -10.96 11.23 21.96
N ASP A 8 -11.91 10.30 21.95
CA ASP A 8 -11.76 9.03 22.66
C ASP A 8 -10.75 8.13 21.92
N ILE A 9 -9.60 7.86 22.54
CA ILE A 9 -8.55 7.01 21.96
C ILE A 9 -8.91 5.51 21.99
N LYS A 10 -9.97 5.12 22.70
CA LYS A 10 -10.46 3.74 22.80
C LYS A 10 -11.94 3.66 22.40
N PRO A 11 -12.31 4.10 21.20
CA PRO A 11 -13.73 4.23 20.84
C PRO A 11 -14.47 2.89 20.82
N ARG A 12 -13.74 1.77 20.69
CA ARG A 12 -14.31 0.43 20.52
C ARG A 12 -13.83 -0.59 21.55
N SER A 13 -12.52 -0.63 21.86
CA SER A 13 -11.92 -1.67 22.71
C SER A 13 -12.36 -1.59 24.18
N ARG A 14 -12.99 -0.48 24.61
CA ARG A 14 -13.53 -0.37 25.97
C ARG A 14 -14.47 -1.52 26.33
N VAL A 15 -15.26 -2.01 25.38
CA VAL A 15 -16.23 -3.06 25.62
C VAL A 15 -15.58 -4.39 26.01
N VAL A 16 -14.35 -4.62 25.59
CA VAL A 16 -13.57 -5.84 25.86
C VAL A 16 -12.46 -5.64 26.90
N THR A 17 -12.19 -4.40 27.31
CA THR A 17 -11.13 -4.09 28.29
C THR A 17 -11.63 -3.54 29.61
N ASP A 18 -12.75 -2.80 29.60
CA ASP A 18 -13.19 -2.01 30.77
C ASP A 18 -14.33 -2.70 31.53
N GLY A 19 -14.38 -2.48 32.83
CA GLY A 19 -15.43 -2.99 33.73
C GLY A 19 -15.35 -4.50 34.02
N ILE A 20 -16.25 -4.96 34.91
CA ILE A 20 -16.24 -6.36 35.40
C ILE A 20 -16.65 -7.36 34.31
N HIS A 21 -17.52 -6.98 33.37
CA HIS A 21 -18.00 -7.85 32.30
C HIS A 21 -16.92 -8.20 31.26
N ALA A 22 -15.89 -7.38 31.14
CA ALA A 22 -14.75 -7.63 30.28
C ALA A 22 -13.71 -8.60 30.89
N ALA A 23 -13.91 -9.09 32.13
CA ALA A 23 -12.95 -9.98 32.78
C ALA A 23 -12.60 -11.25 31.95
N PRO A 24 -13.54 -11.96 31.29
CA PRO A 24 -13.19 -13.09 30.42
C PRO A 24 -12.28 -12.68 29.25
N ALA A 25 -12.58 -11.56 28.56
CA ALA A 25 -11.78 -11.05 27.45
C ALA A 25 -10.37 -10.65 27.94
N ARG A 26 -10.27 -9.91 29.05
CA ARG A 26 -8.97 -9.57 29.65
C ARG A 26 -8.16 -10.81 30.04
N GLY A 27 -8.81 -11.88 30.52
CA GLY A 27 -8.14 -13.15 30.79
C GLY A 27 -7.46 -13.72 29.55
N MET A 28 -8.13 -13.68 28.39
CA MET A 28 -7.58 -14.11 27.10
C MET A 28 -6.46 -13.17 26.64
N PHE A 29 -6.65 -11.85 26.76
CA PHE A 29 -5.62 -10.88 26.39
C PHE A 29 -4.33 -11.02 27.25
N ARG A 30 -4.44 -11.39 28.52
CA ARG A 30 -3.28 -11.69 29.36
C ARG A 30 -2.48 -12.88 28.81
N ALA A 31 -3.16 -13.89 28.26
CA ALA A 31 -2.49 -15.04 27.65
C ALA A 31 -1.69 -14.68 26.40
N VAL A 32 -2.05 -13.59 25.70
CA VAL A 32 -1.30 -13.06 24.56
C VAL A 32 -0.35 -11.92 24.91
N GLY A 33 -0.13 -11.67 26.21
CA GLY A 33 0.92 -10.80 26.72
C GLY A 33 0.50 -9.41 27.20
N MET A 34 -0.81 -9.09 27.27
CA MET A 34 -1.25 -7.80 27.84
C MET A 34 -1.07 -7.76 29.35
N GLY A 35 -0.41 -6.73 29.85
CA GLY A 35 -0.33 -6.40 31.28
C GLY A 35 -1.46 -5.47 31.74
N ASP A 36 -1.49 -5.14 33.02
CA ASP A 36 -2.53 -4.27 33.60
C ASP A 36 -2.56 -2.88 32.96
N ASP A 37 -1.40 -2.30 32.70
CA ASP A 37 -1.28 -0.97 32.08
C ASP A 37 -1.70 -0.95 30.61
N ASP A 38 -1.73 -2.11 29.93
CA ASP A 38 -2.07 -2.19 28.51
C ASP A 38 -3.58 -2.08 28.29
N PHE A 39 -4.40 -2.43 29.28
CA PHE A 39 -5.85 -2.29 29.17
C PHE A 39 -6.32 -0.84 29.06
N ALA A 40 -5.49 0.13 29.46
CA ALA A 40 -5.78 1.55 29.28
C ALA A 40 -5.44 2.07 27.86
N LYS A 41 -4.66 1.30 27.09
CA LYS A 41 -4.20 1.69 25.73
C LYS A 41 -5.22 1.34 24.65
N PRO A 42 -5.27 2.09 23.53
CA PRO A 42 -6.03 1.68 22.36
C PRO A 42 -5.43 0.40 21.75
N GLN A 43 -6.30 -0.48 21.26
CA GLN A 43 -5.92 -1.73 20.62
C GLN A 43 -5.85 -1.52 19.10
N ILE A 44 -4.68 -1.74 18.50
CA ILE A 44 -4.41 -1.48 17.10
C ILE A 44 -4.22 -2.80 16.35
N GLY A 45 -5.07 -3.06 15.35
CA GLY A 45 -4.94 -4.19 14.46
C GLY A 45 -3.76 -4.01 13.49
N ILE A 46 -2.89 -5.00 13.41
CA ILE A 46 -1.84 -5.08 12.39
C ILE A 46 -2.28 -6.18 11.41
N ALA A 47 -3.06 -5.80 10.40
CA ALA A 47 -3.54 -6.72 9.39
C ALA A 47 -2.45 -6.96 8.34
N SER A 48 -2.08 -8.23 8.10
CA SER A 48 -0.99 -8.57 7.18
C SER A 48 -1.41 -9.65 6.21
N SER A 49 -1.11 -9.45 4.92
CA SER A 49 -1.27 -10.45 3.87
C SER A 49 0.00 -11.31 3.67
N TRP A 50 0.82 -11.44 4.70
CA TRP A 50 2.05 -12.22 4.67
C TRP A 50 1.81 -13.69 4.27
N ASN A 51 2.66 -14.19 3.38
CA ASN A 51 2.81 -15.61 3.08
C ASN A 51 4.18 -15.88 2.45
N GLU A 52 4.56 -17.16 2.34
CA GLU A 52 5.80 -17.64 1.71
C GLU A 52 5.59 -18.10 0.27
N ILE A 53 4.41 -17.90 -0.32
CA ILE A 53 4.07 -18.38 -1.66
C ILE A 53 4.67 -17.47 -2.73
N THR A 54 4.74 -16.16 -2.46
CA THR A 54 5.16 -15.15 -3.43
C THR A 54 6.18 -14.19 -2.83
N PRO A 55 7.19 -13.75 -3.60
CA PRO A 55 8.16 -12.74 -3.14
C PRO A 55 7.50 -11.42 -2.73
N CYS A 56 6.32 -11.10 -3.28
CA CYS A 56 5.59 -9.88 -2.96
C CYS A 56 5.28 -9.70 -1.47
N ASN A 57 5.11 -10.80 -0.74
CA ASN A 57 4.60 -10.80 0.62
C ASN A 57 5.66 -11.18 1.67
N LEU A 58 6.86 -11.57 1.27
CA LEU A 58 7.90 -12.09 2.18
C LEU A 58 8.30 -11.08 3.26
N SER A 59 8.48 -9.81 2.89
CA SER A 59 8.87 -8.74 3.82
C SER A 59 7.81 -8.40 4.87
N LEU A 60 6.53 -8.73 4.61
CA LEU A 60 5.42 -8.26 5.44
C LEU A 60 5.51 -8.72 6.90
N ASN A 61 6.11 -9.89 7.17
CA ASN A 61 6.31 -10.33 8.56
C ASN A 61 7.30 -9.43 9.31
N ARG A 62 8.40 -9.05 8.66
CA ARG A 62 9.38 -8.10 9.19
C ARG A 62 8.76 -6.72 9.39
N LEU A 63 8.02 -6.22 8.42
CA LEU A 63 7.35 -4.92 8.49
C LEU A 63 6.26 -4.88 9.57
N ALA A 64 5.56 -6.01 9.81
CA ALA A 64 4.60 -6.10 10.90
C ALA A 64 5.27 -5.90 12.27
N GLN A 65 6.49 -6.40 12.48
CA GLN A 65 7.23 -6.15 13.72
C GLN A 65 7.57 -4.67 13.88
N GLY A 66 8.07 -4.01 12.83
CA GLY A 66 8.31 -2.56 12.85
C GLY A 66 7.04 -1.75 13.16
N ALA A 67 5.91 -2.11 12.53
CA ALA A 67 4.62 -1.46 12.82
C ALA A 67 4.19 -1.64 14.29
N LYS A 68 4.38 -2.84 14.85
CA LYS A 68 4.10 -3.10 16.29
C LYS A 68 4.97 -2.24 17.21
N GLU A 69 6.26 -2.13 16.91
CA GLU A 69 7.16 -1.24 17.66
C GLU A 69 6.68 0.21 17.61
N GLY A 70 6.24 0.68 16.45
CA GLY A 70 5.69 2.02 16.28
C GLY A 70 4.39 2.24 17.08
N VAL A 71 3.49 1.26 17.09
CA VAL A 71 2.25 1.32 17.90
C VAL A 71 2.59 1.40 19.38
N HIS A 72 3.53 0.59 19.87
CA HIS A 72 3.97 0.67 21.27
C HIS A 72 4.59 2.04 21.59
N ALA A 73 5.48 2.55 20.73
CA ALA A 73 6.08 3.87 20.89
C ALA A 73 5.03 4.99 20.88
N GLY A 74 3.98 4.84 20.08
CA GLY A 74 2.81 5.73 20.07
C GLY A 74 1.90 5.62 21.29
N GLY A 75 2.07 4.61 22.16
CA GLY A 75 1.26 4.37 23.36
C GLY A 75 -0.01 3.55 23.10
N GLY A 76 -0.07 2.80 21.98
CA GLY A 76 -1.09 1.79 21.72
C GLY A 76 -0.63 0.38 22.06
N PHE A 77 -1.53 -0.60 21.94
CA PHE A 77 -1.22 -2.03 22.02
C PHE A 77 -1.51 -2.70 20.66
N PRO A 78 -0.49 -3.25 19.97
CA PRO A 78 -0.65 -3.85 18.66
C PRO A 78 -1.11 -5.30 18.74
N MET A 79 -2.06 -5.67 17.88
CA MET A 79 -2.56 -7.03 17.71
C MET A 79 -2.45 -7.45 16.25
N GLN A 80 -1.50 -8.33 15.95
CA GLN A 80 -1.27 -8.81 14.60
C GLN A 80 -2.21 -9.96 14.25
N PHE A 81 -2.80 -9.88 13.05
CA PHE A 81 -3.57 -10.98 12.46
C PHE A 81 -3.32 -11.07 10.96
N GLY A 82 -3.62 -12.24 10.37
CA GLY A 82 -3.39 -12.53 8.96
C GLY A 82 -4.65 -12.45 8.11
N THR A 83 -4.46 -12.16 6.83
CA THR A 83 -5.43 -12.38 5.76
C THR A 83 -4.75 -13.07 4.59
N ILE A 84 -5.54 -13.46 3.57
CA ILE A 84 -5.02 -14.13 2.38
C ILE A 84 -4.32 -13.17 1.42
N SER A 85 -3.57 -13.73 0.47
CA SER A 85 -3.14 -13.04 -0.76
C SER A 85 -2.96 -14.06 -1.88
N VAL A 86 -3.33 -13.68 -3.10
CA VAL A 86 -3.10 -14.43 -4.33
C VAL A 86 -2.03 -13.71 -5.15
N SER A 87 -1.08 -14.46 -5.71
CA SER A 87 -0.06 -13.92 -6.60
C SER A 87 -0.52 -13.93 -8.05
N ASP A 88 -0.77 -12.75 -8.61
CA ASP A 88 -1.12 -12.62 -10.03
C ASP A 88 0.01 -13.16 -10.93
N GLY A 89 1.27 -12.91 -10.57
CA GLY A 89 2.42 -13.39 -11.34
C GLY A 89 2.53 -14.92 -11.44
N ILE A 90 2.17 -15.65 -10.36
CA ILE A 90 2.14 -17.11 -10.36
C ILE A 90 0.88 -17.62 -11.06
N SER A 91 -0.25 -16.94 -10.91
CA SER A 91 -1.55 -17.37 -11.43
C SER A 91 -1.75 -17.03 -12.91
N MET A 92 -0.89 -16.20 -13.50
CA MET A 92 -1.02 -15.73 -14.87
C MET A 92 -0.92 -16.87 -15.89
N GLY A 93 -1.87 -16.91 -16.82
CA GLY A 93 -1.88 -17.90 -17.92
C GLY A 93 -2.53 -19.25 -17.59
N HIS A 94 -3.12 -19.41 -16.39
CA HIS A 94 -3.85 -20.63 -16.03
C HIS A 94 -5.09 -20.33 -15.15
N GLU A 95 -5.86 -21.36 -14.77
CA GLU A 95 -7.13 -21.24 -14.04
C GLU A 95 -7.03 -20.50 -12.71
N GLY A 96 -5.86 -20.49 -12.07
CA GLY A 96 -5.61 -19.75 -10.83
C GLY A 96 -5.93 -18.25 -10.91
N MET A 97 -5.85 -17.67 -12.12
CA MET A 97 -6.15 -16.25 -12.33
C MET A 97 -7.61 -15.87 -12.05
N HIS A 98 -8.54 -16.83 -12.12
CA HIS A 98 -9.94 -16.62 -11.76
C HIS A 98 -10.13 -16.23 -10.28
N PHE A 99 -9.17 -16.58 -9.41
CA PHE A 99 -9.20 -16.30 -7.98
C PHE A 99 -8.53 -14.96 -7.63
N SER A 100 -7.80 -14.34 -8.57
CA SER A 100 -7.08 -13.10 -8.33
C SER A 100 -8.03 -11.98 -7.86
N LEU A 101 -9.00 -11.56 -8.68
CA LEU A 101 -9.89 -10.45 -8.33
C LEU A 101 -10.80 -10.79 -7.12
N VAL A 102 -11.26 -12.03 -7.02
CA VAL A 102 -12.08 -12.49 -5.89
C VAL A 102 -11.36 -12.32 -4.55
N SER A 103 -10.03 -12.52 -4.53
CA SER A 103 -9.24 -12.36 -3.31
C SER A 103 -9.31 -10.96 -2.71
N ARG A 104 -9.52 -9.91 -3.52
CA ARG A 104 -9.69 -8.52 -3.05
C ARG A 104 -10.86 -8.40 -2.08
N GLU A 105 -12.01 -8.96 -2.44
CA GLU A 105 -13.22 -8.93 -1.59
C GLU A 105 -13.00 -9.76 -0.30
N VAL A 106 -12.46 -10.97 -0.44
CA VAL A 106 -12.17 -11.84 0.72
C VAL A 106 -11.20 -11.17 1.70
N ILE A 107 -10.20 -10.44 1.20
CA ILE A 107 -9.26 -9.69 2.04
C ILE A 107 -10.02 -8.59 2.80
N ALA A 108 -10.82 -7.78 2.12
CA ALA A 108 -11.59 -6.73 2.76
C ALA A 108 -12.55 -7.29 3.82
N ASP A 109 -13.30 -8.35 3.51
CA ASP A 109 -14.25 -9.01 4.39
C ASP A 109 -13.55 -9.63 5.62
N SER A 110 -12.39 -10.27 5.42
CA SER A 110 -11.66 -10.91 6.52
C SER A 110 -11.09 -9.88 7.50
N VAL A 111 -10.54 -8.77 6.99
CA VAL A 111 -10.03 -7.67 7.82
C VAL A 111 -11.17 -7.02 8.59
N GLU A 112 -12.29 -6.69 7.93
CA GLU A 112 -13.48 -6.16 8.58
C GLU A 112 -13.96 -7.09 9.68
N THR A 113 -14.08 -8.39 9.39
CA THR A 113 -14.56 -9.38 10.35
C THR A 113 -13.75 -9.38 11.64
N VAL A 114 -12.43 -9.42 11.54
CA VAL A 114 -11.54 -9.41 12.73
C VAL A 114 -11.63 -8.07 13.46
N MET A 115 -11.51 -6.95 12.74
CA MET A 115 -11.53 -5.61 13.35
C MET A 115 -12.85 -5.33 14.07
N MET A 116 -13.98 -5.81 13.51
CA MET A 116 -15.31 -5.62 14.10
C MET A 116 -15.56 -6.56 15.26
N ALA A 117 -15.22 -7.84 15.14
CA ALA A 117 -15.46 -8.86 16.17
C ALA A 117 -14.60 -8.61 17.41
N GLU A 118 -13.30 -8.32 17.23
CA GLU A 118 -12.34 -8.12 18.33
C GLU A 118 -12.33 -6.67 18.85
N ARG A 119 -13.16 -5.80 18.28
CA ARG A 119 -13.36 -4.40 18.73
C ARG A 119 -12.11 -3.55 18.71
N LEU A 120 -11.25 -3.73 17.70
CA LEU A 120 -10.01 -2.97 17.55
C LEU A 120 -10.29 -1.49 17.19
N ASP A 121 -9.49 -0.58 17.74
CA ASP A 121 -9.72 0.88 17.67
C ASP A 121 -9.19 1.53 16.39
N GLY A 122 -8.15 0.96 15.80
CA GLY A 122 -7.52 1.44 14.57
C GLY A 122 -6.66 0.36 13.92
N SER A 123 -6.11 0.61 12.73
CA SER A 123 -5.35 -0.41 11.99
C SER A 123 -4.13 0.10 11.25
N VAL A 124 -3.10 -0.75 11.15
CA VAL A 124 -2.05 -0.67 10.13
C VAL A 124 -2.25 -1.84 9.18
N LEU A 125 -2.39 -1.53 7.89
CA LEU A 125 -2.80 -2.46 6.84
C LEU A 125 -1.62 -2.74 5.93
N LEU A 126 -1.07 -3.95 5.99
CA LEU A 126 0.16 -4.36 5.32
C LEU A 126 -0.15 -5.22 4.10
N ALA A 127 0.25 -4.78 2.91
CA ALA A 127 -0.03 -5.46 1.65
C ALA A 127 1.15 -5.45 0.68
N GLY A 128 1.28 -6.52 -0.14
CA GLY A 128 2.40 -6.66 -1.08
C GLY A 128 1.99 -7.01 -2.51
N CYS A 129 0.93 -7.78 -2.73
CA CYS A 129 0.54 -8.27 -4.05
C CYS A 129 -0.71 -7.56 -4.59
N ASP A 130 -0.94 -7.64 -5.90
CA ASP A 130 -1.89 -6.89 -6.71
C ASP A 130 -3.25 -6.60 -6.05
N LYS A 131 -3.91 -7.64 -5.55
CA LYS A 131 -5.28 -7.52 -5.00
C LYS A 131 -5.31 -7.29 -3.50
N SER A 132 -4.18 -7.55 -2.79
CA SER A 132 -4.10 -7.26 -1.36
C SER A 132 -4.05 -5.76 -1.07
N LEU A 133 -3.42 -4.94 -1.94
CA LEU A 133 -3.40 -3.50 -1.76
C LEU A 133 -4.79 -2.88 -1.80
N PRO A 134 -5.59 -3.06 -2.88
CA PRO A 134 -6.93 -2.51 -2.91
C PRO A 134 -7.86 -3.15 -1.87
N GLY A 135 -7.73 -4.44 -1.56
CA GLY A 135 -8.52 -5.10 -0.52
C GLY A 135 -8.32 -4.46 0.87
N MET A 136 -7.08 -4.13 1.23
CA MET A 136 -6.77 -3.43 2.48
C MET A 136 -7.31 -2.00 2.49
N LEU A 137 -7.22 -1.27 1.37
CA LEU A 137 -7.79 0.08 1.27
C LEU A 137 -9.33 0.07 1.31
N MET A 138 -9.98 -0.95 0.72
CA MET A 138 -11.44 -1.17 0.86
C MET A 138 -11.81 -1.42 2.33
N ALA A 139 -11.06 -2.26 3.05
CA ALA A 139 -11.29 -2.50 4.46
C ALA A 139 -11.16 -1.21 5.29
N ALA A 140 -10.12 -0.39 5.04
CA ALA A 140 -9.96 0.91 5.71
C ALA A 140 -11.17 1.83 5.48
N ALA A 141 -11.62 1.95 4.22
CA ALA A 141 -12.74 2.78 3.84
C ALA A 141 -14.06 2.31 4.47
N ARG A 142 -14.31 0.99 4.45
CA ARG A 142 -15.53 0.37 4.99
C ARG A 142 -15.63 0.50 6.51
N LEU A 143 -14.52 0.26 7.21
CA LEU A 143 -14.43 0.33 8.66
C LEU A 143 -14.53 1.76 9.20
N ASP A 144 -14.06 2.72 8.45
CA ASP A 144 -13.98 4.13 8.83
C ASP A 144 -13.35 4.35 10.21
N LEU A 145 -12.23 3.68 10.44
CA LEU A 145 -11.40 3.83 11.63
C LEU A 145 -10.10 4.58 11.30
N SER A 146 -9.40 5.06 12.32
CA SER A 146 -8.02 5.54 12.14
C SER A 146 -7.18 4.42 11.54
N SER A 147 -6.71 4.60 10.32
CA SER A 147 -6.03 3.56 9.56
C SER A 147 -4.84 4.11 8.79
N VAL A 148 -3.76 3.34 8.71
CA VAL A 148 -2.58 3.64 7.89
C VAL A 148 -2.30 2.45 6.99
N PHE A 149 -2.16 2.69 5.70
CA PHE A 149 -1.80 1.69 4.72
C PHE A 149 -0.28 1.66 4.52
N LEU A 150 0.32 0.46 4.45
CA LEU A 150 1.75 0.28 4.17
C LEU A 150 1.97 -0.79 3.11
N TYR A 151 2.61 -0.40 2.03
CA TYR A 151 3.04 -1.27 0.95
C TYR A 151 4.34 -2.02 1.30
N ALA A 152 4.46 -3.28 0.88
CA ALA A 152 5.65 -4.12 1.10
C ALA A 152 6.91 -3.64 0.36
N GLY A 153 6.75 -2.92 -0.75
CA GLY A 153 7.82 -2.47 -1.63
C GLY A 153 7.97 -3.30 -2.90
N SER A 154 8.55 -2.69 -3.93
CA SER A 154 8.88 -3.36 -5.18
C SER A 154 10.11 -4.26 -5.03
N ILE A 155 10.22 -5.25 -5.91
CA ILE A 155 11.44 -6.05 -6.07
C ILE A 155 12.52 -5.22 -6.78
N MET A 156 13.78 -5.49 -6.48
CA MET A 156 14.90 -4.95 -7.26
C MET A 156 14.89 -5.54 -8.67
N PRO A 157 15.32 -4.80 -9.72
CA PRO A 157 15.55 -5.40 -11.03
C PRO A 157 16.68 -6.44 -10.96
N GLY A 158 16.58 -7.48 -11.78
CA GLY A 158 17.63 -8.46 -11.97
C GLY A 158 18.50 -8.13 -13.16
N PHE A 159 19.62 -8.86 -13.31
CA PHE A 159 20.52 -8.73 -14.45
C PHE A 159 20.85 -10.10 -15.02
N ALA A 160 20.64 -10.26 -16.33
CA ALA A 160 20.90 -11.48 -17.05
C ALA A 160 22.01 -11.24 -18.09
N LYS A 161 22.98 -12.18 -18.18
CA LYS A 161 23.99 -12.19 -19.23
C LYS A 161 23.69 -13.33 -20.20
N LEU A 162 23.31 -12.95 -21.41
CA LEU A 162 22.88 -13.87 -22.47
C LEU A 162 24.07 -14.53 -23.15
N GLU A 163 23.82 -15.60 -23.95
CA GLU A 163 24.85 -16.37 -24.63
C GLU A 163 25.66 -15.53 -25.65
N ASP A 164 25.05 -14.51 -26.24
CA ASP A 164 25.73 -13.57 -27.13
C ASP A 164 26.62 -12.54 -26.40
N GLY A 165 26.67 -12.60 -25.06
CA GLY A 165 27.40 -11.69 -24.21
C GLY A 165 26.66 -10.43 -23.81
N THR A 166 25.42 -10.20 -24.28
CA THR A 166 24.59 -9.07 -23.91
C THR A 166 24.23 -9.14 -22.42
N GLU A 167 24.44 -8.05 -21.69
CA GLU A 167 23.95 -7.87 -20.33
C GLU A 167 22.66 -7.06 -20.37
N LYS A 168 21.59 -7.59 -19.78
CA LYS A 168 20.27 -7.00 -19.80
C LYS A 168 19.69 -6.91 -18.38
N GLU A 169 19.15 -5.74 -18.01
CA GLU A 169 18.28 -5.62 -16.87
C GLU A 169 16.96 -6.32 -17.17
N VAL A 170 16.52 -7.20 -16.26
CA VAL A 170 15.36 -8.05 -16.45
C VAL A 170 14.39 -7.95 -15.26
N THR A 171 13.12 -8.10 -15.58
CA THR A 171 12.00 -8.11 -14.65
C THR A 171 11.04 -9.23 -15.02
N LEU A 172 9.93 -9.41 -14.28
CA LEU A 172 8.96 -10.46 -14.56
C LEU A 172 8.42 -10.42 -16.01
N ILE A 173 8.23 -9.24 -16.62
CA ILE A 173 7.73 -9.13 -17.99
C ILE A 173 8.73 -9.73 -18.99
N ASP A 174 10.03 -9.57 -18.74
CA ASP A 174 11.08 -10.12 -19.60
C ASP A 174 11.01 -11.66 -19.69
N ALA A 175 10.55 -12.34 -18.61
CA ALA A 175 10.34 -13.79 -18.65
C ALA A 175 9.17 -14.18 -19.57
N PHE A 176 8.05 -13.44 -19.55
CA PHE A 176 6.93 -13.69 -20.45
C PHE A 176 7.33 -13.47 -21.91
N GLU A 177 8.09 -12.41 -22.19
CA GLU A 177 8.63 -12.14 -23.53
C GLU A 177 9.60 -13.25 -23.97
N ALA A 178 10.48 -13.70 -23.07
CA ALA A 178 11.43 -14.77 -23.33
C ALA A 178 10.74 -16.12 -23.64
N VAL A 179 9.66 -16.47 -22.92
CA VAL A 179 8.82 -17.64 -23.23
C VAL A 179 8.26 -17.54 -24.64
N GLY A 180 7.71 -16.38 -25.02
CA GLY A 180 7.20 -16.14 -26.37
C GLY A 180 8.29 -16.22 -27.43
N ALA A 181 9.48 -15.68 -27.19
CA ALA A 181 10.62 -15.72 -28.08
C ALA A 181 11.16 -17.16 -28.26
N CYS A 182 11.23 -17.96 -27.19
CA CYS A 182 11.59 -19.38 -27.25
C CYS A 182 10.57 -20.18 -28.07
N ALA A 183 9.28 -19.99 -27.83
CA ALA A 183 8.21 -20.67 -28.55
C ALA A 183 8.26 -20.33 -30.06
N ALA A 184 8.69 -19.14 -30.41
CA ALA A 184 8.89 -18.69 -31.81
C ALA A 184 10.27 -19.10 -32.41
N GLY A 185 11.12 -19.83 -31.67
CA GLY A 185 12.47 -20.23 -32.09
C GLY A 185 13.48 -19.07 -32.23
N LYS A 186 13.20 -17.94 -31.56
CA LYS A 186 14.04 -16.73 -31.61
C LYS A 186 14.98 -16.58 -30.41
N MET A 187 14.85 -17.42 -29.40
CA MET A 187 15.68 -17.42 -28.20
C MET A 187 16.02 -18.86 -27.82
N SER A 188 17.22 -19.09 -27.28
CA SER A 188 17.64 -20.38 -26.77
C SER A 188 16.98 -20.70 -25.44
N LEU A 189 16.82 -22.01 -25.10
CA LEU A 189 16.38 -22.45 -23.77
C LEU A 189 17.36 -22.04 -22.68
N LYS A 190 18.64 -21.86 -23.02
CA LYS A 190 19.67 -21.45 -22.07
C LYS A 190 19.55 -19.98 -21.70
N ASP A 191 19.25 -19.11 -22.66
CA ASP A 191 18.96 -17.69 -22.41
C ASP A 191 17.68 -17.54 -21.60
N LEU A 192 16.64 -18.35 -21.89
CA LEU A 192 15.43 -18.38 -21.07
C LEU A 192 15.73 -18.77 -19.62
N ASP A 193 16.50 -19.85 -19.37
CA ASP A 193 16.92 -20.26 -18.01
C ASP A 193 17.71 -19.15 -17.31
N THR A 194 18.56 -18.43 -18.04
CA THR A 194 19.35 -17.30 -17.52
C THR A 194 18.43 -16.16 -17.08
N ILE A 195 17.45 -15.82 -17.88
CA ILE A 195 16.45 -14.77 -17.55
C ILE A 195 15.60 -15.21 -16.36
N GLU A 196 15.08 -16.45 -16.37
CA GLU A 196 14.26 -17.00 -15.29
C GLU A 196 14.95 -16.89 -13.92
N ARG A 197 16.25 -17.20 -13.85
CA ARG A 197 17.03 -17.10 -12.61
C ARG A 197 17.26 -15.67 -12.13
N ALA A 198 17.15 -14.69 -13.02
CA ALA A 198 17.48 -13.29 -12.73
C ALA A 198 16.27 -12.40 -12.40
N ILE A 199 15.06 -12.73 -12.89
CA ILE A 199 13.89 -11.84 -12.82
C ILE A 199 13.38 -11.53 -11.41
N CYS A 200 13.67 -12.37 -10.43
CA CYS A 200 13.21 -12.21 -9.04
C CYS A 200 14.40 -12.37 -8.06
N PRO A 201 15.25 -11.35 -7.92
CA PRO A 201 16.50 -11.46 -7.13
C PRO A 201 16.28 -11.39 -5.61
N GLY A 202 15.03 -11.40 -5.13
CA GLY A 202 14.72 -11.32 -3.70
C GLY A 202 13.25 -11.06 -3.40
N GLU A 203 12.99 -10.42 -2.28
CA GLU A 203 11.64 -10.04 -1.83
C GLU A 203 11.13 -8.78 -2.55
N GLY A 204 9.82 -8.66 -2.70
CA GLY A 204 9.13 -7.49 -3.24
C GLY A 204 8.11 -7.81 -4.32
N ALA A 205 7.22 -6.87 -4.57
CA ALA A 205 6.26 -6.94 -5.68
C ALA A 205 6.95 -6.63 -7.01
N CYS A 206 6.28 -6.91 -8.14
CA CYS A 206 6.82 -6.68 -9.47
C CYS A 206 7.43 -5.28 -9.63
N GLY A 207 8.61 -5.17 -10.29
CA GLY A 207 9.36 -3.91 -10.36
C GLY A 207 8.74 -2.84 -11.26
N GLY A 208 7.97 -3.22 -12.29
CA GLY A 208 7.32 -2.26 -13.21
C GLY A 208 6.10 -1.56 -12.59
N MET A 209 5.52 -0.59 -13.32
CA MET A 209 4.31 0.12 -12.91
C MET A 209 3.06 -0.73 -13.22
N TYR A 210 3.06 -1.95 -12.68
CA TYR A 210 1.91 -2.84 -12.68
C TYR A 210 0.97 -2.49 -11.53
N THR A 211 -0.01 -3.34 -11.24
CA THR A 211 -1.07 -3.02 -10.28
C THR A 211 -0.53 -2.74 -8.87
N ALA A 212 0.43 -3.52 -8.39
CA ALA A 212 0.96 -3.34 -7.03
C ALA A 212 1.61 -1.96 -6.83
N ASN A 213 2.54 -1.56 -7.71
CA ASN A 213 3.18 -0.24 -7.63
C ASN A 213 2.20 0.89 -7.91
N THR A 214 1.26 0.71 -8.85
CA THR A 214 0.19 1.68 -9.10
C THR A 214 -0.65 1.91 -7.84
N MET A 215 -1.08 0.82 -7.16
CA MET A 215 -1.88 0.94 -5.94
C MET A 215 -1.08 1.48 -4.76
N ALA A 216 0.24 1.27 -4.73
CA ALA A 216 1.12 1.90 -3.74
C ALA A 216 1.19 3.42 -3.95
N CYS A 217 1.37 3.89 -5.19
CA CYS A 217 1.31 5.31 -5.53
C CYS A 217 -0.06 5.92 -5.21
N ILE A 218 -1.14 5.18 -5.51
CA ILE A 218 -2.51 5.56 -5.14
C ILE A 218 -2.67 5.70 -3.63
N GLY A 219 -2.17 4.76 -2.83
CA GLY A 219 -2.24 4.82 -1.37
C GLY A 219 -1.58 6.09 -0.81
N GLU A 220 -0.48 6.51 -1.42
CA GLU A 220 0.23 7.74 -1.07
C GLU A 220 -0.53 9.00 -1.55
N ALA A 221 -1.04 9.00 -2.77
CA ALA A 221 -1.80 10.11 -3.35
C ALA A 221 -3.17 10.33 -2.68
N LEU A 222 -3.83 9.24 -2.25
CA LEU A 222 -5.02 9.29 -1.40
C LEU A 222 -4.75 9.86 -0.01
N GLY A 223 -3.48 9.92 0.43
CA GLY A 223 -3.12 10.30 1.77
C GLY A 223 -3.18 9.17 2.81
N MET A 224 -3.43 7.92 2.42
CA MET A 224 -3.54 6.75 3.30
C MET A 224 -2.20 6.11 3.67
N SER A 225 -1.11 6.48 2.99
CA SER A 225 0.28 6.06 3.27
C SER A 225 1.14 7.25 3.67
N LEU A 226 2.23 6.96 4.37
CA LEU A 226 3.23 7.98 4.66
C LEU A 226 3.90 8.47 3.37
N PRO A 227 4.10 9.78 3.19
CA PRO A 227 4.78 10.33 2.01
C PRO A 227 6.17 9.70 1.79
N GLY A 228 6.46 9.30 0.56
CA GLY A 228 7.70 8.65 0.17
C GLY A 228 7.76 7.15 0.48
N SER A 229 6.68 6.56 1.01
CA SER A 229 6.67 5.15 1.37
C SER A 229 6.39 4.21 0.18
N ALA A 230 5.88 4.68 -0.94
CA ALA A 230 5.53 3.82 -2.07
C ALA A 230 6.75 3.32 -2.86
N ALA A 231 7.76 4.17 -3.07
CA ALA A 231 8.84 3.91 -4.01
C ALA A 231 9.99 3.02 -3.51
N PRO A 232 10.47 3.11 -2.25
CA PRO A 232 11.60 2.32 -1.78
C PRO A 232 11.38 0.81 -2.01
N PRO A 233 12.41 0.07 -2.50
CA PRO A 233 12.31 -1.37 -2.69
C PRO A 233 12.05 -2.14 -1.39
N SER A 234 11.53 -3.36 -1.51
CA SER A 234 11.21 -4.21 -0.35
C SER A 234 12.43 -4.51 0.52
N ALA A 235 13.59 -4.73 -0.10
CA ALA A 235 14.84 -5.01 0.60
C ALA A 235 15.49 -3.77 1.26
N ASP A 236 14.99 -2.56 1.01
CA ASP A 236 15.54 -1.33 1.56
C ASP A 236 15.15 -1.17 3.04
N ARG A 237 16.13 -0.86 3.90
CA ARG A 237 15.92 -0.65 5.34
C ARG A 237 15.01 0.52 5.68
N ARG A 238 14.85 1.49 4.77
CA ARG A 238 13.85 2.56 4.93
C ARG A 238 12.43 2.01 5.12
N ARG A 239 12.15 0.80 4.61
CA ARG A 239 10.88 0.10 4.83
C ARG A 239 10.59 -0.13 6.31
N ASP A 240 11.59 -0.52 7.10
CA ASP A 240 11.43 -0.77 8.53
C ASP A 240 11.07 0.51 9.28
N GLU A 241 11.69 1.62 8.88
CA GLU A 241 11.37 2.93 9.44
C GLU A 241 9.97 3.41 9.04
N PHE A 242 9.53 3.20 7.79
CA PHE A 242 8.17 3.47 7.38
C PHE A 242 7.15 2.61 8.14
N ALA A 243 7.48 1.34 8.40
CA ALA A 243 6.62 0.48 9.21
C ALA A 243 6.47 1.01 10.64
N ARG A 244 7.58 1.37 11.29
CA ARG A 244 7.58 1.96 12.63
C ARG A 244 6.78 3.26 12.66
N LYS A 245 7.04 4.18 11.73
CA LYS A 245 6.31 5.45 11.64
C LYS A 245 4.81 5.26 11.34
N SER A 246 4.42 4.22 10.58
CA SER A 246 3.01 3.90 10.33
C SER A 246 2.30 3.49 11.62
N GLY A 247 2.97 2.73 12.48
CA GLY A 247 2.46 2.38 13.81
C GLY A 247 2.29 3.59 14.73
N GLU A 248 3.23 4.54 14.71
CA GLU A 248 3.09 5.81 15.46
C GLU A 248 1.96 6.67 14.89
N ALA A 249 1.85 6.73 13.55
CA ALA A 249 0.88 7.55 12.86
C ALA A 249 -0.56 7.14 13.17
N VAL A 250 -0.89 5.84 13.19
CA VAL A 250 -2.26 5.39 13.50
C VAL A 250 -2.71 5.79 14.90
N VAL A 251 -1.81 5.72 15.89
CA VAL A 251 -2.13 6.17 17.26
C VAL A 251 -2.30 7.70 17.31
N ASN A 252 -1.51 8.44 16.53
CA ASN A 252 -1.66 9.89 16.41
C ASN A 252 -2.99 10.28 15.74
N LEU A 253 -3.44 9.52 14.72
CA LEU A 253 -4.75 9.73 14.09
C LEU A 253 -5.89 9.55 15.11
N LEU A 254 -5.84 8.49 15.93
CA LEU A 254 -6.81 8.28 17.02
C LEU A 254 -6.88 9.47 17.98
N ARG A 255 -5.72 10.00 18.39
CA ARG A 255 -5.67 11.20 19.25
C ARG A 255 -6.27 12.45 18.62
N LYS A 256 -6.24 12.53 17.29
CA LYS A 256 -6.82 13.64 16.52
C LYS A 256 -8.27 13.38 16.12
N GLY A 257 -8.80 12.18 16.34
CA GLY A 257 -10.11 11.78 15.89
C GLY A 257 -10.26 11.72 14.36
N ILE A 258 -9.16 11.44 13.64
CA ILE A 258 -9.13 11.36 12.18
C ILE A 258 -9.38 9.91 11.75
N THR A 259 -10.38 9.70 10.91
CA THR A 259 -10.75 8.39 10.36
C THR A 259 -10.30 8.23 8.91
N ALA A 260 -10.48 7.04 8.34
CA ALA A 260 -10.14 6.77 6.95
C ALA A 260 -10.96 7.62 5.97
N ARG A 261 -12.26 7.84 6.24
CA ARG A 261 -13.13 8.63 5.35
C ARG A 261 -12.88 10.14 5.43
N ASP A 262 -12.32 10.65 6.54
CA ASP A 262 -11.84 12.03 6.61
C ASP A 262 -10.71 12.30 5.61
N ILE A 263 -9.93 11.26 5.28
CA ILE A 263 -8.82 11.30 4.32
C ILE A 263 -9.31 10.96 2.91
N MET A 264 -10.10 9.89 2.75
CA MET A 264 -10.57 9.36 1.47
C MET A 264 -11.74 10.20 0.89
N THR A 265 -11.53 11.50 0.72
CA THR A 265 -12.51 12.42 0.13
C THR A 265 -12.52 12.35 -1.40
N LYS A 266 -13.56 12.90 -2.04
CA LYS A 266 -13.63 13.01 -3.52
C LYS A 266 -12.36 13.63 -4.10
N LYS A 267 -11.85 14.72 -3.52
CA LYS A 267 -10.60 15.36 -3.94
C LYS A 267 -9.38 14.46 -3.80
N ALA A 268 -9.33 13.63 -2.76
CA ALA A 268 -8.24 12.67 -2.58
C ALA A 268 -8.28 11.58 -3.67
N PHE A 269 -9.47 11.11 -4.07
CA PHE A 269 -9.62 10.21 -5.22
C PHE A 269 -9.22 10.88 -6.53
N GLU A 270 -9.54 12.15 -6.72
CA GLU A 270 -9.08 12.91 -7.90
C GLU A 270 -7.54 13.03 -7.93
N ASN A 271 -6.89 13.24 -6.79
CA ASN A 271 -5.43 13.20 -6.68
C ASN A 271 -4.87 11.82 -7.05
N ALA A 272 -5.50 10.74 -6.59
CA ALA A 272 -5.10 9.37 -6.92
C ALA A 272 -5.21 9.08 -8.42
N ILE A 273 -6.27 9.55 -9.08
CA ILE A 273 -6.42 9.44 -10.54
C ILE A 273 -5.33 10.23 -11.24
N ALA A 274 -5.08 11.49 -10.84
CA ALA A 274 -4.06 12.34 -11.44
C ALA A 274 -2.66 11.70 -11.37
N VAL A 275 -2.28 11.17 -10.21
CA VAL A 275 -0.99 10.47 -10.02
C VAL A 275 -0.93 9.19 -10.86
N THR A 276 -2.04 8.43 -10.95
CA THR A 276 -2.12 7.23 -11.80
C THR A 276 -1.88 7.56 -13.27
N MET A 277 -2.52 8.62 -13.77
CA MET A 277 -2.36 9.07 -15.17
C MET A 277 -0.94 9.59 -15.43
N ALA A 278 -0.37 10.35 -14.50
CA ALA A 278 0.99 10.86 -14.64
C ALA A 278 2.05 9.75 -14.72
N PHE A 279 1.89 8.67 -13.97
CA PHE A 279 2.80 7.51 -14.01
C PHE A 279 2.53 6.54 -15.18
N GLY A 280 1.39 6.65 -15.87
CA GLY A 280 0.95 5.60 -16.81
C GLY A 280 0.64 4.30 -16.07
N GLY A 281 -0.08 4.38 -14.95
CA GLY A 281 -0.38 3.26 -14.08
C GLY A 281 -1.30 2.21 -14.71
N SER A 282 -1.41 1.07 -14.04
CA SER A 282 -2.24 -0.07 -14.46
C SER A 282 -3.71 0.31 -14.61
N THR A 283 -4.36 -0.18 -15.66
CA THR A 283 -5.82 -0.04 -15.87
C THR A 283 -6.65 -0.66 -14.74
N ASN A 284 -6.08 -1.60 -13.98
CA ASN A 284 -6.71 -2.14 -12.77
C ASN A 284 -7.02 -1.05 -11.73
N ALA A 285 -6.29 0.08 -11.76
CA ALA A 285 -6.55 1.22 -10.87
C ALA A 285 -7.97 1.76 -11.01
N VAL A 286 -8.53 1.79 -12.22
CA VAL A 286 -9.91 2.22 -12.45
C VAL A 286 -10.88 1.33 -11.68
N LEU A 287 -10.75 0.01 -11.84
CA LEU A 287 -11.56 -0.97 -11.13
C LEU A 287 -11.43 -0.85 -9.61
N HIS A 288 -10.22 -0.66 -9.12
CA HIS A 288 -9.93 -0.64 -7.69
C HIS A 288 -10.35 0.68 -7.04
N LEU A 289 -10.10 1.83 -7.67
CA LEU A 289 -10.53 3.12 -7.15
C LEU A 289 -12.05 3.24 -7.06
N LEU A 290 -12.79 2.72 -8.05
CA LEU A 290 -14.26 2.66 -7.99
C LEU A 290 -14.75 1.81 -6.81
N ALA A 291 -14.11 0.66 -6.55
CA ALA A 291 -14.47 -0.20 -5.43
C ALA A 291 -14.15 0.47 -4.08
N ILE A 292 -12.96 1.07 -3.93
CA ILE A 292 -12.57 1.77 -2.70
C ILE A 292 -13.47 2.99 -2.46
N ALA A 293 -13.78 3.77 -3.51
CA ALA A 293 -14.65 4.93 -3.41
C ALA A 293 -16.08 4.55 -2.96
N ARG A 294 -16.60 3.41 -3.46
CA ARG A 294 -17.89 2.88 -3.00
C ARG A 294 -17.87 2.56 -1.50
N GLU A 295 -16.82 1.91 -1.00
CA GLU A 295 -16.67 1.63 0.44
C GLU A 295 -16.48 2.90 1.28
N ALA A 296 -15.84 3.92 0.69
CA ALA A 296 -15.67 5.24 1.31
C ALA A 296 -16.94 6.13 1.24
N GLU A 297 -18.01 5.65 0.59
CA GLU A 297 -19.25 6.42 0.32
C GLU A 297 -18.99 7.67 -0.54
N VAL A 298 -17.99 7.61 -1.43
CA VAL A 298 -17.63 8.68 -2.37
C VAL A 298 -18.21 8.38 -3.74
N ASP A 299 -18.94 9.34 -4.31
CA ASP A 299 -19.49 9.26 -5.68
C ASP A 299 -18.36 9.48 -6.70
N LEU A 300 -17.71 8.36 -7.10
CA LEU A 300 -16.68 8.30 -8.13
C LEU A 300 -17.21 7.53 -9.33
N THR A 301 -17.05 8.09 -10.52
CA THR A 301 -17.56 7.52 -11.77
C THR A 301 -16.44 7.31 -12.79
N LEU A 302 -16.69 6.50 -13.82
CA LEU A 302 -15.74 6.35 -14.95
C LEU A 302 -15.45 7.67 -15.65
N GLU A 303 -16.42 8.59 -15.71
CA GLU A 303 -16.26 9.89 -16.33
C GLU A 303 -15.25 10.78 -15.60
N ASP A 304 -15.07 10.60 -14.29
CA ASP A 304 -14.04 11.31 -13.54
C ASP A 304 -12.63 10.95 -14.04
N PHE A 305 -12.40 9.70 -14.44
CA PHE A 305 -11.11 9.28 -15.01
C PHE A 305 -10.83 9.96 -16.35
N ASN A 306 -11.83 10.09 -17.22
CA ASN A 306 -11.69 10.80 -18.50
C ASN A 306 -11.42 12.29 -18.23
N ARG A 307 -12.28 12.93 -17.43
CA ARG A 307 -12.21 14.36 -17.12
C ARG A 307 -10.87 14.79 -16.52
N ILE A 308 -10.29 13.95 -15.65
CA ILE A 308 -9.01 14.21 -15.00
C ILE A 308 -7.88 13.84 -15.96
N GLY A 309 -7.93 12.64 -16.56
CA GLY A 309 -6.89 12.11 -17.44
C GLY A 309 -6.59 13.01 -18.64
N ASP A 310 -7.62 13.64 -19.23
CA ASP A 310 -7.45 14.58 -20.34
C ASP A 310 -6.56 15.80 -20.01
N LYS A 311 -6.36 16.09 -18.71
CA LYS A 311 -5.59 17.25 -18.24
C LYS A 311 -4.20 16.89 -17.74
N ILE A 312 -3.97 15.61 -17.40
CA ILE A 312 -2.73 15.17 -16.77
C ILE A 312 -1.71 14.75 -17.84
N PRO A 313 -0.52 15.36 -17.85
CA PRO A 313 0.55 14.89 -18.74
C PRO A 313 1.06 13.52 -18.27
N HIS A 314 1.35 12.64 -19.23
CA HIS A 314 2.06 11.40 -18.96
C HIS A 314 3.54 11.70 -18.73
N LEU A 315 4.03 11.46 -17.53
CA LEU A 315 5.40 11.75 -17.08
C LEU A 315 6.28 10.48 -16.99
N GLY A 316 5.69 9.35 -16.61
CA GLY A 316 6.42 8.13 -16.31
C GLY A 316 6.71 7.29 -17.54
N ASP A 317 8.00 7.10 -17.89
CA ASP A 317 8.45 6.14 -18.92
C ASP A 317 8.72 4.77 -18.27
N LEU A 318 7.67 4.14 -17.72
CA LEU A 318 7.79 2.96 -16.86
C LEU A 318 7.35 1.67 -17.56
N LYS A 319 8.04 0.55 -17.26
CA LYS A 319 7.59 -0.78 -17.71
C LYS A 319 6.14 -1.04 -17.25
N PRO A 320 5.27 -1.67 -18.07
CA PRO A 320 5.59 -2.54 -19.21
C PRO A 320 5.86 -1.83 -20.55
N PHE A 321 5.46 -0.58 -20.72
CA PHE A 321 5.55 0.11 -22.03
C PHE A 321 6.75 1.03 -22.15
N GLY A 322 7.36 1.42 -21.01
CA GLY A 322 8.53 2.26 -20.93
C GLY A 322 9.80 1.49 -20.53
N ARG A 323 10.83 2.23 -20.18
CA ARG A 323 12.18 1.71 -19.92
C ARG A 323 12.46 1.45 -18.45
N TYR A 324 11.91 2.26 -17.56
CA TYR A 324 12.27 2.31 -16.14
C TYR A 324 11.37 1.45 -15.26
N VAL A 325 11.82 1.21 -14.03
CA VAL A 325 11.10 0.46 -12.99
C VAL A 325 10.87 1.34 -11.75
N MET A 326 10.11 0.84 -10.78
CA MET A 326 9.80 1.59 -9.56
C MET A 326 11.04 1.98 -8.75
N TYR A 327 12.11 1.19 -8.83
CA TYR A 327 13.40 1.52 -8.23
C TYR A 327 14.01 2.81 -8.81
N ASP A 328 13.81 3.08 -10.10
CA ASP A 328 14.27 4.33 -10.71
C ASP A 328 13.44 5.53 -10.24
N VAL A 329 12.16 5.35 -10.01
CA VAL A 329 11.29 6.36 -9.36
C VAL A 329 11.82 6.69 -7.96
N ASP A 330 12.25 5.69 -7.19
CA ASP A 330 12.84 5.91 -5.87
C ASP A 330 14.10 6.78 -5.93
N LYS A 331 14.96 6.55 -6.93
CA LYS A 331 16.22 7.33 -7.10
C LYS A 331 16.00 8.82 -7.32
N ILE A 332 14.90 9.20 -7.95
CA ILE A 332 14.54 10.61 -8.20
C ILE A 332 13.76 11.26 -7.04
N GLY A 333 13.55 10.54 -5.94
CA GLY A 333 12.84 11.04 -4.76
C GLY A 333 11.42 10.51 -4.58
N GLY A 334 10.99 9.57 -5.41
CA GLY A 334 9.74 8.82 -5.26
C GLY A 334 8.48 9.58 -5.70
N VAL A 335 7.33 9.07 -5.27
CA VAL A 335 6.00 9.63 -5.59
C VAL A 335 5.86 11.11 -5.17
N PRO A 336 6.41 11.57 -4.03
CA PRO A 336 6.29 12.96 -3.61
C PRO A 336 6.82 13.98 -4.62
N VAL A 337 7.87 13.64 -5.38
CA VAL A 337 8.44 14.53 -6.41
C VAL A 337 7.45 14.74 -7.56
N ILE A 338 6.79 13.67 -8.01
CA ILE A 338 5.75 13.74 -9.05
C ILE A 338 4.52 14.50 -8.51
N MET A 339 4.10 14.20 -7.27
CA MET A 339 3.00 14.93 -6.63
C MET A 339 3.32 16.43 -6.48
N ARG A 340 4.58 16.78 -6.16
CA ARG A 340 5.01 18.18 -6.08
C ARG A 340 4.90 18.86 -7.44
N ALA A 341 5.38 18.24 -8.50
CA ALA A 341 5.28 18.79 -9.85
C ALA A 341 3.81 19.02 -10.29
N LEU A 342 2.93 18.05 -10.01
CA LEU A 342 1.51 18.18 -10.30
C LEU A 342 0.83 19.26 -9.44
N LEU A 343 1.20 19.41 -8.18
CA LEU A 343 0.67 20.44 -7.29
C LEU A 343 1.08 21.85 -7.77
N ASP A 344 2.35 22.04 -8.13
CA ASP A 344 2.87 23.30 -8.65
C ASP A 344 2.22 23.68 -9.98
N ALA A 345 1.82 22.69 -10.78
CA ALA A 345 1.05 22.88 -12.01
C ALA A 345 -0.46 23.12 -11.78
N GLY A 346 -0.93 23.09 -10.53
CA GLY A 346 -2.36 23.24 -10.22
C GLY A 346 -3.22 22.04 -10.60
N LEU A 347 -2.62 20.85 -10.72
CA LEU A 347 -3.25 19.60 -11.14
C LEU A 347 -3.54 18.64 -9.97
N LEU A 348 -3.24 19.04 -8.72
CA LEU A 348 -3.58 18.31 -7.50
C LEU A 348 -4.29 19.22 -6.49
N HIS A 349 -5.14 18.61 -5.66
CA HIS A 349 -5.76 19.25 -4.52
C HIS A 349 -4.82 19.19 -3.32
N GLY A 350 -4.21 20.33 -2.97
CA GLY A 350 -3.26 20.42 -1.86
C GLY A 350 -3.89 20.40 -0.47
N ASP A 351 -5.19 20.66 -0.37
CA ASP A 351 -5.95 20.76 0.89
C ASP A 351 -6.42 19.39 1.43
N CYS A 352 -6.17 18.29 0.71
CA CYS A 352 -6.52 16.95 1.16
C CYS A 352 -5.69 16.54 2.39
N LEU A 353 -6.37 15.97 3.40
CA LEU A 353 -5.75 15.45 4.62
C LEU A 353 -4.99 14.15 4.34
N THR A 354 -3.96 13.88 5.14
CA THR A 354 -3.17 12.63 5.05
C THR A 354 -3.04 11.94 6.42
N VAL A 355 -2.58 10.69 6.42
CA VAL A 355 -2.30 9.92 7.66
C VAL A 355 -1.29 10.58 8.61
N THR A 356 -0.60 11.61 8.17
CA THR A 356 0.26 12.41 9.06
C THR A 356 -0.54 13.42 9.90
N GLY A 357 -1.84 13.60 9.60
CA GLY A 357 -2.68 14.64 10.17
C GLY A 357 -2.31 16.04 9.70
N LYS A 358 -1.66 16.15 8.53
CA LYS A 358 -1.35 17.34 7.77
C LYS A 358 -1.89 17.19 6.35
N THR A 359 -2.01 18.31 5.64
CA THR A 359 -2.46 18.32 4.26
C THR A 359 -1.37 17.88 3.28
N VAL A 360 -1.78 17.54 2.05
CA VAL A 360 -0.87 17.20 0.94
C VAL A 360 0.09 18.36 0.68
N ALA A 361 -0.40 19.60 0.60
CA ALA A 361 0.45 20.77 0.37
C ALA A 361 1.52 20.94 1.45
N GLU A 362 1.13 20.87 2.74
CA GLU A 362 2.09 20.95 3.86
C GLU A 362 3.15 19.84 3.83
N LYS A 363 2.81 18.67 3.32
CA LYS A 363 3.76 17.54 3.22
C LYS A 363 4.71 17.69 2.04
N LEU A 364 4.24 18.30 0.96
CA LEU A 364 5.05 18.50 -0.25
C LEU A 364 5.90 19.78 -0.21
N GLU A 365 5.69 20.67 0.77
CA GLU A 365 6.45 21.92 0.89
C GLU A 365 7.97 21.71 0.95
N ALA A 366 8.41 20.68 1.66
CA ALA A 366 9.82 20.32 1.81
C ALA A 366 10.40 19.46 0.67
N ILE A 367 9.58 19.10 -0.31
CA ILE A 367 9.99 18.28 -1.46
C ILE A 367 10.50 19.20 -2.55
N ASN A 368 11.74 19.00 -2.99
CA ASN A 368 12.27 19.69 -4.15
C ASN A 368 11.51 19.27 -5.42
N PRO A 369 11.20 20.21 -6.32
CA PRO A 369 10.65 19.87 -7.63
C PRO A 369 11.66 18.99 -8.40
N PRO A 370 11.20 18.26 -9.43
CA PRO A 370 12.10 17.50 -10.30
C PRO A 370 13.16 18.43 -10.90
N ASP A 371 14.40 17.93 -10.96
CA ASP A 371 15.47 18.65 -11.65
C ASP A 371 15.23 18.53 -13.17
N PRO A 372 15.03 19.64 -13.90
CA PRO A 372 14.78 19.58 -15.34
C PRO A 372 16.00 19.10 -16.14
N ASP A 373 17.20 19.15 -15.55
CA ASP A 373 18.46 18.79 -16.20
C ASP A 373 19.03 17.46 -15.68
N GLY A 374 18.33 16.79 -14.74
CA GLY A 374 18.79 15.59 -14.02
C GLY A 374 18.28 14.25 -14.56
#